data_5b97c9e63617e3d8b72c0902d2d94dd5
#
_entry.id   5b97c9e63617e3d8b72c0902d2d94dd5
#
_cell.length_a   1.000
_cell.length_b   1.000
_cell.length_c   1.000
_cell.angle_alpha   90.00
_cell.angle_beta   90.00
_cell.angle_gamma   90.00
#
_symmetry.space_group_name_H-M   'P 1'
#
loop_
_entity.id
_entity.type
_entity.pdbx_description
1 polymer ?
#
loop_
_entity_poly.entity_id
_entity_poly.type
_entity_poly.pdbx_seq_one_letter_code
_entity_poly.pdbx_strand_id
1 'polypeptide(L)'
;MRIVDLTVPIGSDTYSPPSVNQPIGITQRFKDPGFWMVTEITMALHAGSHVDFTKHYREEGETAEAVPLDRTSGDAVLIDLTPIEPDHDIRAADLEAVAPQIRKGDIVLVRTGWTDIAWGEFPRYYIDSPSCTPEAARWLVATGAKAIGFDCFPERSAKQQSYLASEFVVHHIIGDAGAILMQSLTNLAQLPAAGRFLFFAAFLKVTGGEGAPARFFAVID
;
A
#
# COMPACT_ATOMS: atom_id res chain seq x y z
N MET A 1 19.13 -1.67 -16.90
CA MET A 1 18.33 -2.25 -15.79
C MET A 1 18.66 -1.51 -14.50
N ARG A 2 17.67 -0.87 -13.87
CA ARG A 2 17.76 -0.17 -12.57
C ARG A 2 16.68 -0.70 -11.65
N ILE A 3 17.00 -0.87 -10.35
CA ILE A 3 16.01 -1.21 -9.32
C ILE A 3 15.63 0.08 -8.60
N VAL A 4 14.34 0.35 -8.50
CA VAL A 4 13.77 1.48 -7.75
C VAL A 4 13.11 0.93 -6.49
N ASP A 5 13.56 1.36 -5.33
CA ASP A 5 12.95 1.02 -4.04
C ASP A 5 11.72 1.90 -3.81
N LEU A 6 10.58 1.26 -3.61
CA LEU A 6 9.28 1.90 -3.46
C LEU A 6 8.72 1.72 -2.04
N THR A 7 9.58 1.43 -1.06
CA THR A 7 9.22 1.10 0.31
C THR A 7 9.60 2.23 1.27
N VAL A 8 8.68 2.61 2.14
CA VAL A 8 8.97 3.58 3.20
C VAL A 8 9.84 2.97 4.30
N PRO A 9 10.76 3.73 4.91
CA PRO A 9 11.44 3.30 6.11
C PRO A 9 10.44 3.25 7.28
N ILE A 10 10.64 2.30 8.20
CA ILE A 10 9.89 2.20 9.46
C ILE A 10 10.84 2.35 10.63
N GLY A 11 10.39 3.03 11.69
CA GLY A 11 11.16 3.29 12.90
C GLY A 11 10.23 3.39 14.11
N SER A 12 10.81 3.65 15.30
CA SER A 12 10.04 3.82 16.54
C SER A 12 9.11 5.04 16.55
N ASP A 13 9.29 5.95 15.61
CA ASP A 13 8.46 7.14 15.36
C ASP A 13 7.36 6.89 14.34
N THR A 14 7.32 5.70 13.74
CA THR A 14 6.28 5.31 12.79
C THR A 14 5.04 4.81 13.54
N TYR A 15 3.87 5.29 13.13
CA TYR A 15 2.58 4.87 13.67
C TYR A 15 1.82 4.04 12.64
N SER A 16 1.02 3.11 13.13
CA SER A 16 0.00 2.44 12.35
C SER A 16 -1.18 3.40 12.05
N PRO A 17 -2.08 3.05 11.11
CA PRO A 17 -3.27 3.85 10.83
C PRO A 17 -4.07 4.20 12.09
N PRO A 18 -4.81 5.32 12.13
CA PRO A 18 -5.62 5.76 13.27
C PRO A 18 -6.62 4.69 13.75
N SER A 19 -7.10 3.85 12.85
CA SER A 19 -7.94 2.69 13.13
C SER A 19 -7.29 1.65 14.04
N VAL A 20 -5.97 1.53 14.02
CA VAL A 20 -5.16 0.63 14.87
C VAL A 20 -4.51 1.40 16.00
N ASN A 21 -4.01 2.60 15.73
CA ASN A 21 -3.41 3.55 16.67
C ASN A 21 -2.32 2.94 17.57
N GLN A 22 -1.39 2.21 16.99
CA GLN A 22 -0.27 1.60 17.70
C GLN A 22 1.06 2.06 17.13
N PRO A 23 2.02 2.52 17.97
CA PRO A 23 3.38 2.80 17.54
C PRO A 23 4.13 1.49 17.25
N ILE A 24 5.15 1.59 16.42
CA ILE A 24 6.09 0.48 16.21
C ILE A 24 7.04 0.42 17.40
N GLY A 25 7.11 -0.74 18.05
CA GLY A 25 8.10 -1.03 19.08
C GLY A 25 9.39 -1.59 18.48
N ILE A 26 10.52 -0.96 18.78
CA ILE A 26 11.85 -1.46 18.37
C ILE A 26 12.69 -1.65 19.62
N THR A 27 13.15 -2.87 19.86
CA THR A 27 14.03 -3.22 20.98
C THR A 27 15.32 -3.81 20.45
N GLN A 28 16.45 -3.25 20.88
CA GLN A 28 17.78 -3.74 20.51
C GLN A 28 18.46 -4.40 21.69
N ARG A 29 19.01 -5.57 21.48
CA ARG A 29 19.78 -6.34 22.46
C ARG A 29 21.19 -6.53 21.95
N PHE A 30 22.16 -6.29 22.84
CA PHE A 30 23.59 -6.41 22.58
C PHE A 30 24.18 -7.54 23.40
N LYS A 31 25.24 -8.16 22.90
CA LYS A 31 25.97 -9.22 23.62
C LYS A 31 27.48 -8.95 23.56
N ASP A 32 28.10 -9.01 24.73
CA ASP A 32 29.56 -8.90 24.92
C ASP A 32 30.19 -10.28 25.30
N PRO A 33 31.51 -10.47 25.11
CA PRO A 33 32.48 -9.57 24.46
C PRO A 33 32.34 -9.58 22.94
N GLY A 34 32.78 -8.49 22.30
CA GLY A 34 32.63 -8.24 20.87
C GLY A 34 31.31 -7.51 20.55
N PHE A 35 30.98 -7.39 19.26
CA PHE A 35 29.75 -6.74 18.85
C PHE A 35 28.80 -7.76 18.21
N TRP A 36 27.65 -7.94 18.83
CA TRP A 36 26.51 -8.69 18.28
C TRP A 36 25.21 -8.01 18.69
N MET A 37 24.32 -7.80 17.75
CA MET A 37 23.06 -7.09 17.96
C MET A 37 21.90 -7.86 17.35
N VAL A 38 20.80 -7.93 18.08
CA VAL A 38 19.49 -8.39 17.58
C VAL A 38 18.48 -7.29 17.80
N THR A 39 17.69 -7.02 16.77
CA THR A 39 16.54 -6.10 16.83
C THR A 39 15.25 -6.90 16.80
N GLU A 40 14.39 -6.65 17.76
CA GLU A 40 13.02 -7.15 17.81
C GLU A 40 12.08 -6.01 17.38
N ILE A 41 11.10 -6.32 16.52
CA ILE A 41 10.08 -5.37 16.05
C ILE A 41 8.71 -5.88 16.46
N THR A 42 7.93 -5.01 17.09
CA THR A 42 6.50 -5.22 17.36
C THR A 42 5.71 -4.18 16.57
N MET A 43 4.86 -4.63 15.66
CA MET A 43 4.08 -3.74 14.80
C MET A 43 2.79 -4.40 14.34
N ALA A 44 1.79 -3.59 13.99
CA ALA A 44 0.65 -4.06 13.22
C ALA A 44 1.08 -4.40 11.79
N LEU A 45 0.48 -5.43 11.17
CA LEU A 45 0.83 -5.86 9.81
C LEU A 45 0.54 -4.79 8.75
N HIS A 46 -0.31 -3.79 9.09
CA HIS A 46 -0.70 -2.65 8.24
C HIS A 46 0.12 -1.38 8.51
N ALA A 47 1.26 -1.47 9.18
CA ALA A 47 2.14 -0.32 9.40
C ALA A 47 3.19 -0.21 8.29
N GLY A 48 3.39 1.00 7.77
CA GLY A 48 4.32 1.25 6.66
C GLY A 48 3.85 0.68 5.32
N SER A 49 4.79 0.33 4.45
CA SER A 49 4.49 -0.31 3.17
C SER A 49 4.03 -1.74 3.40
N HIS A 50 2.80 -2.06 2.99
CA HIS A 50 2.17 -3.34 3.26
C HIS A 50 1.20 -3.77 2.16
N VAL A 51 0.82 -5.04 2.22
CA VAL A 51 -0.18 -5.69 1.37
C VAL A 51 -1.36 -6.09 2.24
N ASP A 52 -2.59 -5.88 1.76
CA ASP A 52 -3.82 -6.31 2.42
C ASP A 52 -4.38 -7.56 1.77
N PHE A 53 -4.80 -8.50 2.60
CA PHE A 53 -5.48 -9.72 2.18
C PHE A 53 -6.94 -9.70 2.64
N THR A 54 -7.79 -10.48 2.00
CA THR A 54 -9.23 -10.46 2.28
C THR A 54 -9.60 -10.91 3.70
N LYS A 55 -8.69 -11.62 4.40
CA LYS A 55 -8.82 -11.94 5.83
C LYS A 55 -8.94 -10.70 6.72
N HIS A 56 -8.45 -9.54 6.27
CA HIS A 56 -8.53 -8.28 6.99
C HIS A 56 -9.97 -7.82 7.28
N TYR A 57 -10.92 -8.17 6.42
CA TYR A 57 -12.33 -7.76 6.53
C TYR A 57 -13.34 -8.89 6.23
N ARG A 58 -12.86 -10.12 6.04
CA ARG A 58 -13.68 -11.33 5.85
C ARG A 58 -13.15 -12.45 6.72
N GLU A 59 -14.03 -13.02 7.56
CA GLU A 59 -13.65 -14.10 8.48
C GLU A 59 -12.99 -15.29 7.76
N GLU A 60 -13.53 -15.70 6.61
CA GLU A 60 -12.99 -16.78 5.76
C GLU A 60 -12.14 -16.24 4.59
N GLY A 61 -11.50 -15.06 4.79
CA GLY A 61 -10.64 -14.45 3.76
C GLY A 61 -9.29 -15.12 3.61
N GLU A 62 -8.61 -14.80 2.50
CA GLU A 62 -7.24 -15.26 2.22
C GLU A 62 -6.25 -14.65 3.20
N THR A 63 -5.26 -15.43 3.60
CA THR A 63 -4.17 -15.04 4.48
C THR A 63 -2.84 -14.94 3.72
N ALA A 64 -1.84 -14.28 4.30
CA ALA A 64 -0.56 -14.00 3.66
C ALA A 64 0.14 -15.26 3.11
N GLU A 65 0.07 -16.38 3.84
CA GLU A 65 0.70 -17.63 3.40
C GLU A 65 -0.01 -18.31 2.23
N ALA A 66 -1.30 -17.99 2.00
CA ALA A 66 -2.12 -18.59 0.95
C ALA A 66 -1.98 -17.87 -0.40
N VAL A 67 -1.58 -16.57 -0.38
CA VAL A 67 -1.50 -15.75 -1.60
C VAL A 67 -0.18 -15.97 -2.33
N PRO A 68 -0.20 -16.45 -3.59
CA PRO A 68 1.00 -16.64 -4.39
C PRO A 68 1.58 -15.29 -4.85
N LEU A 69 2.91 -15.22 -4.99
CA LEU A 69 3.62 -13.98 -5.32
C LEU A 69 3.31 -13.42 -6.71
N ASP A 70 2.83 -14.22 -7.64
CA ASP A 70 2.44 -13.77 -8.98
C ASP A 70 1.19 -12.87 -8.96
N ARG A 71 0.40 -12.88 -7.88
CA ARG A 71 -0.70 -11.92 -7.68
C ARG A 71 -0.22 -10.52 -7.30
N THR A 72 0.99 -10.40 -6.76
CA THR A 72 1.57 -9.13 -6.29
C THR A 72 2.82 -8.71 -7.06
N SER A 73 3.20 -9.47 -8.09
CA SER A 73 4.40 -9.20 -8.89
C SER A 73 4.13 -9.40 -10.38
N GLY A 74 4.79 -8.61 -11.23
CA GLY A 74 4.69 -8.68 -12.69
C GLY A 74 4.61 -7.32 -13.37
N ASP A 75 3.99 -7.29 -14.57
CA ASP A 75 3.83 -6.07 -15.35
C ASP A 75 2.99 -5.04 -14.58
N ALA A 76 3.50 -3.81 -14.51
CA ALA A 76 2.84 -2.70 -13.83
C ALA A 76 2.80 -1.45 -14.70
N VAL A 77 1.82 -0.61 -14.43
CA VAL A 77 1.65 0.73 -15.02
C VAL A 77 1.47 1.77 -13.91
N LEU A 78 1.83 3.01 -14.20
CA LEU A 78 1.68 4.15 -13.31
C LEU A 78 0.54 5.04 -13.77
N ILE A 79 -0.40 5.37 -12.88
CA ILE A 79 -1.35 6.47 -13.01
C ILE A 79 -0.81 7.62 -12.17
N ASP A 80 -0.39 8.71 -12.80
CA ASP A 80 0.18 9.87 -12.14
C ASP A 80 -0.87 10.98 -12.00
N LEU A 81 -1.31 11.22 -10.77
CA LEU A 81 -2.30 12.26 -10.43
C LEU A 81 -1.64 13.57 -9.96
N THR A 82 -0.32 13.68 -9.98
CA THR A 82 0.36 14.88 -9.47
C THR A 82 0.24 16.07 -10.41
N PRO A 83 0.07 17.31 -9.89
CA PRO A 83 -0.11 17.61 -8.47
C PRO A 83 -1.54 17.33 -7.97
N ILE A 84 -1.65 16.90 -6.71
CA ILE A 84 -2.93 16.65 -6.04
C ILE A 84 -2.90 17.31 -4.64
N GLU A 85 -4.01 17.89 -4.23
CA GLU A 85 -4.12 18.56 -2.93
C GLU A 85 -4.26 17.55 -1.77
N PRO A 86 -3.83 17.93 -0.55
CA PRO A 86 -4.14 17.16 0.65
C PRO A 86 -5.65 16.91 0.81
N ASP A 87 -6.02 15.79 1.40
CA ASP A 87 -7.41 15.35 1.66
C ASP A 87 -8.31 15.29 0.41
N HIS A 88 -7.72 15.25 -0.77
CA HIS A 88 -8.45 15.14 -2.05
C HIS A 88 -9.19 13.81 -2.17
N ASP A 89 -10.44 13.87 -2.67
CA ASP A 89 -11.19 12.68 -3.06
C ASP A 89 -10.82 12.27 -4.50
N ILE A 90 -9.98 11.25 -4.64
CA ILE A 90 -9.61 10.67 -5.94
C ILE A 90 -10.86 10.06 -6.56
N ARG A 91 -11.34 10.63 -7.66
CA ARG A 91 -12.54 10.22 -8.38
C ARG A 91 -12.19 9.38 -9.60
N ALA A 92 -13.14 8.62 -10.12
CA ALA A 92 -12.94 7.87 -11.35
C ALA A 92 -12.51 8.77 -12.53
N ALA A 93 -13.08 9.97 -12.64
CA ALA A 93 -12.72 10.93 -13.67
C ALA A 93 -11.25 11.41 -13.59
N ASP A 94 -10.69 11.52 -12.37
CA ASP A 94 -9.28 11.88 -12.18
C ASP A 94 -8.36 10.79 -12.75
N LEU A 95 -8.71 9.53 -12.50
CA LEU A 95 -7.98 8.37 -13.02
C LEU A 95 -8.11 8.25 -14.54
N GLU A 96 -9.34 8.36 -15.08
CA GLU A 96 -9.63 8.24 -16.51
C GLU A 96 -8.87 9.29 -17.34
N ALA A 97 -8.72 10.50 -16.82
CA ALA A 97 -8.09 11.60 -17.53
C ALA A 97 -6.61 11.35 -17.84
N VAL A 98 -5.92 10.53 -17.03
CA VAL A 98 -4.45 10.34 -17.13
C VAL A 98 -4.02 8.87 -17.20
N ALA A 99 -4.95 7.93 -17.11
CA ALA A 99 -4.63 6.51 -17.10
C ALA A 99 -3.95 6.07 -18.41
N PRO A 100 -2.84 5.35 -18.34
CA PRO A 100 -2.27 4.69 -19.51
C PRO A 100 -3.15 3.51 -19.93
N GLN A 101 -2.78 2.84 -21.04
CA GLN A 101 -3.43 1.60 -21.42
C GLN A 101 -3.17 0.49 -20.37
N ILE A 102 -4.18 0.13 -19.62
CA ILE A 102 -4.15 -0.96 -18.64
C ILE A 102 -4.62 -2.26 -19.31
N ARG A 103 -3.90 -3.36 -19.07
CA ARG A 103 -4.27 -4.71 -19.53
C ARG A 103 -4.79 -5.51 -18.34
N LYS A 104 -5.67 -6.45 -18.63
CA LYS A 104 -6.09 -7.42 -17.60
C LYS A 104 -4.88 -8.16 -17.03
N GLY A 105 -4.75 -8.16 -15.72
CA GLY A 105 -3.63 -8.77 -15.01
C GLY A 105 -2.44 -7.85 -14.77
N ASP A 106 -2.46 -6.59 -15.23
CA ASP A 106 -1.48 -5.59 -14.84
C ASP A 106 -1.61 -5.26 -13.34
N ILE A 107 -0.53 -4.74 -12.77
CA ILE A 107 -0.53 -4.07 -11.48
C ILE A 107 -0.67 -2.56 -11.76
N VAL A 108 -1.59 -1.90 -11.08
CA VAL A 108 -1.81 -0.45 -11.23
C VAL A 108 -1.26 0.27 -10.01
N LEU A 109 -0.29 1.15 -10.21
CA LEU A 109 0.21 2.04 -9.16
C LEU A 109 -0.39 3.44 -9.36
N VAL A 110 -0.98 3.99 -8.31
CA VAL A 110 -1.57 5.33 -8.30
C VAL A 110 -0.66 6.26 -7.51
N ARG A 111 -0.11 7.24 -8.20
CA ARG A 111 0.79 8.25 -7.64
C ARG A 111 0.02 9.51 -7.31
N THR A 112 0.08 9.90 -6.04
CA THR A 112 -0.38 11.20 -5.53
C THR A 112 0.79 12.09 -5.09
N GLY A 113 1.96 11.50 -4.85
CA GLY A 113 3.13 12.17 -4.26
C GLY A 113 3.01 12.33 -2.75
N TRP A 114 1.91 11.86 -2.12
CA TRP A 114 1.62 12.14 -0.73
C TRP A 114 2.62 11.52 0.24
N THR A 115 2.98 10.25 0.04
CA THR A 115 3.97 9.58 0.89
C THR A 115 5.32 10.29 0.85
N ASP A 116 5.76 10.76 -0.33
CA ASP A 116 7.03 11.46 -0.47
C ASP A 116 7.04 12.82 0.27
N ILE A 117 5.85 13.42 0.50
CA ILE A 117 5.70 14.71 1.16
C ILE A 117 5.50 14.55 2.67
N ALA A 118 4.67 13.59 3.10
CA ALA A 118 4.10 13.57 4.45
C ALA A 118 4.54 12.36 5.30
N TRP A 119 5.31 11.39 4.75
CA TRP A 119 5.76 10.26 5.54
C TRP A 119 6.64 10.71 6.71
N GLY A 120 6.32 10.23 7.91
CA GLY A 120 6.97 10.64 9.15
C GLY A 120 6.24 11.76 9.90
N GLU A 121 5.32 12.46 9.26
CA GLU A 121 4.49 13.48 9.91
C GLU A 121 3.18 12.86 10.43
N PHE A 122 3.25 12.08 11.48
CA PHE A 122 2.08 11.46 12.09
C PHE A 122 1.43 12.35 13.15
N PRO A 123 0.07 12.45 13.22
CA PRO A 123 -0.92 11.70 12.44
C PRO A 123 -1.28 12.31 11.07
N ARG A 124 -0.67 13.44 10.66
CA ARG A 124 -0.97 14.18 9.44
C ARG A 124 -0.96 13.26 8.19
N TYR A 125 0.03 12.37 8.10
CA TYR A 125 0.15 11.42 6.98
C TYR A 125 -1.17 10.69 6.70
N TYR A 126 -1.89 10.27 7.73
CA TYR A 126 -3.18 9.57 7.57
C TYR A 126 -4.35 10.53 7.40
N ILE A 127 -4.41 11.60 8.23
CA ILE A 127 -5.58 12.49 8.30
C ILE A 127 -5.75 13.30 7.01
N ASP A 128 -4.67 13.88 6.51
CA ASP A 128 -4.68 14.75 5.33
C ASP A 128 -4.39 13.98 4.02
N SER A 129 -4.28 12.66 4.08
CA SER A 129 -4.04 11.81 2.90
C SER A 129 -5.14 11.98 1.85
N PRO A 130 -4.83 12.04 0.56
CA PRO A 130 -5.82 11.79 -0.48
C PRO A 130 -6.51 10.43 -0.24
N SER A 131 -7.79 10.32 -0.58
CA SER A 131 -8.59 9.11 -0.39
C SER A 131 -9.24 8.67 -1.69
N CYS A 132 -9.28 7.36 -1.93
CA CYS A 132 -9.96 6.80 -3.09
C CYS A 132 -11.48 6.78 -2.86
N THR A 133 -12.27 7.30 -3.80
CA THR A 133 -13.73 7.17 -3.72
C THR A 133 -14.17 5.74 -4.09
N PRO A 134 -15.36 5.30 -3.65
CA PRO A 134 -15.89 4.00 -4.08
C PRO A 134 -16.03 3.86 -5.59
N GLU A 135 -16.33 4.94 -6.31
CA GLU A 135 -16.42 4.96 -7.77
C GLU A 135 -15.06 4.76 -8.42
N ALA A 136 -14.02 5.42 -7.89
CA ALA A 136 -12.64 5.26 -8.36
C ALA A 136 -12.14 3.82 -8.12
N ALA A 137 -12.44 3.25 -6.94
CA ALA A 137 -12.10 1.85 -6.64
C ALA A 137 -12.79 0.87 -7.62
N ARG A 138 -14.10 1.08 -7.92
CA ARG A 138 -14.82 0.26 -8.92
C ARG A 138 -14.23 0.43 -10.32
N TRP A 139 -13.85 1.63 -10.70
CA TRP A 139 -13.18 1.87 -11.98
C TRP A 139 -11.85 1.11 -12.06
N LEU A 140 -11.01 1.20 -11.03
CA LEU A 140 -9.72 0.49 -10.98
C LEU A 140 -9.89 -1.03 -11.14
N VAL A 141 -10.83 -1.64 -10.41
CA VAL A 141 -11.05 -3.10 -10.53
C VAL A 141 -11.67 -3.47 -11.87
N ALA A 142 -12.49 -2.60 -12.48
CA ALA A 142 -13.06 -2.83 -13.80
C ALA A 142 -12.03 -2.87 -14.94
N THR A 143 -10.82 -2.32 -14.72
CA THR A 143 -9.69 -2.47 -15.66
C THR A 143 -9.17 -3.90 -15.74
N GLY A 144 -9.50 -4.74 -14.77
CA GLY A 144 -8.97 -6.09 -14.63
C GLY A 144 -7.59 -6.15 -13.99
N ALA A 145 -7.16 -5.08 -13.31
CA ALA A 145 -5.92 -5.07 -12.53
C ALA A 145 -5.94 -6.17 -11.46
N LYS A 146 -4.83 -6.92 -11.32
CA LYS A 146 -4.70 -7.98 -10.31
C LYS A 146 -4.26 -7.45 -8.94
N ALA A 147 -3.62 -6.27 -8.92
CA ALA A 147 -3.23 -5.57 -7.70
C ALA A 147 -3.24 -4.06 -7.94
N ILE A 148 -3.54 -3.30 -6.91
CA ILE A 148 -3.63 -1.84 -6.95
C ILE A 148 -2.82 -1.28 -5.78
N GLY A 149 -1.86 -0.41 -6.08
CA GLY A 149 -0.98 0.20 -5.09
C GLY A 149 -1.16 1.72 -5.04
N PHE A 150 -1.18 2.28 -3.82
CA PHE A 150 -1.28 3.71 -3.58
C PHE A 150 -0.06 4.22 -2.80
N ASP A 151 0.45 5.39 -3.17
CA ASP A 151 1.41 6.14 -2.38
C ASP A 151 0.72 7.11 -1.40
N CYS A 152 -0.46 6.75 -0.95
CA CYS A 152 -1.25 7.47 0.04
C CYS A 152 -2.04 6.46 0.88
N PHE A 153 -2.86 6.97 1.80
CA PHE A 153 -3.78 6.16 2.61
C PHE A 153 -5.19 6.25 2.01
N PRO A 154 -5.60 5.26 1.17
CA PRO A 154 -6.75 5.41 0.29
C PRO A 154 -8.11 5.27 0.98
N GLU A 155 -8.19 4.70 2.20
CA GLU A 155 -9.46 4.46 2.90
C GLU A 155 -9.86 5.62 3.81
N ARG A 156 -10.90 6.36 3.43
CA ARG A 156 -11.34 7.55 4.17
C ARG A 156 -11.86 7.21 5.58
N SER A 157 -12.60 6.13 5.74
CA SER A 157 -13.15 5.73 7.05
C SER A 157 -12.07 5.43 8.08
N ALA A 158 -10.98 4.81 7.67
CA ALA A 158 -9.89 4.43 8.56
C ALA A 158 -9.02 5.60 9.06
N LYS A 159 -9.26 6.84 8.58
CA LYS A 159 -8.71 8.08 9.16
C LYS A 159 -9.32 8.40 10.52
N GLN A 160 -10.45 7.81 10.85
CA GLN A 160 -11.18 7.99 12.11
C GLN A 160 -10.79 6.91 13.11
N GLN A 161 -10.81 7.24 14.40
CA GLN A 161 -10.58 6.25 15.47
C GLN A 161 -11.76 5.30 15.66
N SER A 162 -12.96 5.73 15.30
CA SER A 162 -14.19 4.92 15.40
C SER A 162 -14.86 4.84 14.04
N TYR A 163 -15.05 3.63 13.56
CA TYR A 163 -15.68 3.32 12.27
C TYR A 163 -16.32 1.93 12.35
N LEU A 164 -17.24 1.65 11.44
CA LEU A 164 -17.81 0.32 11.28
C LEU A 164 -16.99 -0.47 10.24
N ALA A 165 -16.88 -1.78 10.43
CA ALA A 165 -16.18 -2.64 9.45
C ALA A 165 -16.77 -2.53 8.03
N SER A 166 -18.08 -2.26 7.90
CA SER A 166 -18.76 -2.02 6.62
C SER A 166 -18.35 -0.72 5.92
N GLU A 167 -17.68 0.20 6.62
CA GLU A 167 -17.22 1.48 6.07
C GLU A 167 -15.83 1.37 5.40
N PHE A 168 -15.18 0.20 5.48
CA PHE A 168 -13.95 -0.13 4.72
C PHE A 168 -14.27 -0.41 3.24
N VAL A 169 -14.89 0.56 2.58
CA VAL A 169 -15.52 0.35 1.27
C VAL A 169 -14.47 0.11 0.18
N VAL A 170 -13.34 0.80 0.20
CA VAL A 170 -12.28 0.64 -0.80
C VAL A 170 -11.64 -0.75 -0.69
N HIS A 171 -11.35 -1.22 0.53
CA HIS A 171 -10.82 -2.56 0.76
C HIS A 171 -11.79 -3.63 0.24
N HIS A 172 -13.08 -3.52 0.57
CA HIS A 172 -14.11 -4.44 0.09
C HIS A 172 -14.19 -4.47 -1.44
N ILE A 173 -14.28 -3.31 -2.10
CA ILE A 173 -14.40 -3.25 -3.56
C ILE A 173 -13.21 -3.91 -4.24
N ILE A 174 -11.99 -3.59 -3.80
CA ILE A 174 -10.75 -4.12 -4.42
C ILE A 174 -10.62 -5.61 -4.18
N GLY A 175 -10.73 -6.06 -2.93
CA GLY A 175 -10.51 -7.46 -2.59
C GLY A 175 -11.64 -8.38 -3.04
N ASP A 176 -12.90 -7.92 -3.04
CA ASP A 176 -14.04 -8.71 -3.53
C ASP A 176 -13.97 -8.94 -5.04
N ALA A 177 -13.31 -8.04 -5.77
CA ALA A 177 -12.98 -8.24 -7.18
C ALA A 177 -11.80 -9.22 -7.40
N GLY A 178 -11.19 -9.73 -6.32
CA GLY A 178 -10.02 -10.62 -6.37
C GLY A 178 -8.69 -9.89 -6.59
N ALA A 179 -8.66 -8.55 -6.53
CA ALA A 179 -7.45 -7.77 -6.61
C ALA A 179 -6.80 -7.61 -5.22
N ILE A 180 -5.50 -7.34 -5.19
CA ILE A 180 -4.74 -7.10 -3.96
C ILE A 180 -4.56 -5.59 -3.77
N LEU A 181 -4.84 -5.09 -2.57
CA LEU A 181 -4.56 -3.70 -2.20
C LEU A 181 -3.14 -3.60 -1.61
N MET A 182 -2.39 -2.57 -2.03
CA MET A 182 -1.06 -2.25 -1.53
C MET A 182 -1.02 -0.77 -1.12
N GLN A 183 -0.45 -0.47 0.02
CA GLN A 183 -0.49 0.87 0.60
C GLN A 183 0.88 1.39 1.00
N SER A 184 0.98 2.71 1.11
CA SER A 184 2.19 3.44 1.52
C SER A 184 3.40 3.14 0.64
N LEU A 185 3.21 3.14 -0.69
CA LEU A 185 4.31 3.17 -1.62
C LEU A 185 5.02 4.54 -1.56
N THR A 186 6.25 4.63 -2.01
CA THR A 186 7.05 5.87 -2.10
C THR A 186 7.86 5.90 -3.39
N ASN A 187 8.50 7.01 -3.69
CA ASN A 187 9.40 7.15 -4.85
C ASN A 187 8.76 6.87 -6.22
N LEU A 188 7.44 6.91 -6.34
CA LEU A 188 6.76 6.62 -7.61
C LEU A 188 7.14 7.61 -8.74
N ALA A 189 7.64 8.81 -8.38
CA ALA A 189 8.21 9.77 -9.33
C ALA A 189 9.41 9.24 -10.12
N GLN A 190 10.06 8.19 -9.65
CA GLN A 190 11.23 7.59 -10.32
C GLN A 190 10.85 6.55 -11.37
N LEU A 191 9.56 6.20 -11.45
CA LEU A 191 9.04 5.24 -12.42
C LEU A 191 8.78 5.91 -13.79
N PRO A 192 8.79 5.14 -14.89
CA PRO A 192 8.41 5.68 -16.19
C PRO A 192 6.96 6.18 -16.17
N ALA A 193 6.73 7.41 -16.65
CA ALA A 193 5.41 7.98 -16.80
C ALA A 193 4.58 7.29 -17.91
N ALA A 194 5.22 6.55 -18.80
CA ALA A 194 4.58 5.82 -19.88
C ALA A 194 5.20 4.43 -20.03
N GLY A 195 4.42 3.50 -20.55
CA GLY A 195 4.86 2.13 -20.75
C GLY A 195 4.64 1.25 -19.52
N ARG A 196 5.22 0.06 -19.57
CA ARG A 196 5.17 -0.94 -18.49
C ARG A 196 6.56 -1.14 -17.91
N PHE A 197 6.58 -1.55 -16.66
CA PHE A 197 7.80 -1.95 -15.95
C PHE A 197 7.46 -3.18 -15.08
N LEU A 198 8.48 -3.86 -14.60
CA LEU A 198 8.27 -4.97 -13.68
C LEU A 198 8.19 -4.43 -12.24
N PHE A 199 7.15 -4.83 -11.53
CA PHE A 199 6.94 -4.50 -10.13
C PHE A 199 6.89 -5.76 -9.26
N PHE A 200 7.38 -5.64 -8.04
CA PHE A 200 7.41 -6.72 -7.06
C PHE A 200 6.98 -6.21 -5.68
N ALA A 201 6.03 -6.93 -5.07
CA ALA A 201 5.71 -6.79 -3.66
C ALA A 201 6.14 -8.05 -2.91
N ALA A 202 7.37 -8.05 -2.41
CA ALA A 202 7.89 -9.13 -1.59
C ALA A 202 7.42 -8.95 -0.14
N PHE A 203 6.36 -9.64 0.26
CA PHE A 203 5.76 -9.53 1.57
C PHE A 203 6.15 -10.67 2.51
N LEU A 204 6.05 -10.44 3.81
CA LEU A 204 6.30 -11.46 4.82
C LEU A 204 5.21 -12.55 4.77
N LYS A 205 5.61 -13.81 4.73
CA LYS A 205 4.70 -14.95 4.72
C LYS A 205 4.26 -15.31 6.14
N VAL A 206 3.41 -14.46 6.72
CA VAL A 206 2.90 -14.62 8.09
C VAL A 206 1.73 -15.60 8.07
N THR A 207 1.82 -16.69 8.83
CA THR A 207 0.72 -17.67 8.95
C THR A 207 -0.47 -17.04 9.65
N GLY A 208 -1.65 -17.08 9.02
CA GLY A 208 -2.88 -16.47 9.50
C GLY A 208 -2.90 -14.94 9.38
N GLY A 209 -1.88 -14.31 8.77
CA GLY A 209 -1.81 -12.87 8.61
C GLY A 209 -2.85 -12.33 7.64
N GLU A 210 -3.60 -11.32 8.08
CA GLU A 210 -4.61 -10.58 7.30
C GLU A 210 -4.00 -9.48 6.42
N GLY A 211 -2.75 -9.17 6.64
CA GLY A 211 -1.89 -8.27 5.88
C GLY A 211 -0.44 -8.68 6.05
N ALA A 212 0.48 -8.00 5.41
CA ALA A 212 1.90 -8.21 5.63
C ALA A 212 2.74 -7.01 5.23
N PRO A 213 3.73 -6.61 6.04
CA PRO A 213 4.77 -5.68 5.61
C PRO A 213 5.46 -6.20 4.36
N ALA A 214 5.73 -5.31 3.40
CA ALA A 214 6.28 -5.68 2.12
C ALA A 214 7.45 -4.78 1.70
N ARG A 215 8.43 -5.36 1.02
CA ARG A 215 9.42 -4.58 0.26
C ARG A 215 8.90 -4.42 -1.17
N PHE A 216 8.41 -3.23 -1.48
CA PHE A 216 8.01 -2.85 -2.83
C PHE A 216 9.21 -2.38 -3.63
N PHE A 217 9.37 -2.87 -4.82
CA PHE A 217 10.40 -2.37 -5.75
C PHE A 217 10.00 -2.59 -7.20
N ALA A 218 10.55 -1.78 -8.08
CA ALA A 218 10.38 -1.92 -9.52
C ALA A 218 11.72 -2.15 -10.20
N VAL A 219 11.69 -2.88 -11.31
CA VAL A 219 12.82 -3.05 -12.23
C VAL A 219 12.47 -2.30 -13.51
N ILE A 220 13.31 -1.34 -13.86
CA ILE A 220 13.16 -0.49 -15.03
C ILE A 220 14.43 -0.53 -15.89
N ASP A 221 14.34 -0.16 -17.16
CA ASP A 221 15.47 -0.07 -18.07
C ASP A 221 16.35 1.16 -17.81
#